data_d7d4722bb269e7d963e33302595a36b6
#
_entry.id   d7d4722bb269e7d963e33302595a36b6
#
_cell.length_a   1.000
_cell.length_b   1.000
_cell.length_c   1.000
_cell.angle_alpha   90.00
_cell.angle_beta   90.00
_cell.angle_gamma   90.00
#
_symmetry.space_group_name_H-M   'P 1'
#
loop_
_entity.id
_entity.type
_entity.pdbx_description
1 polymer ?
#
loop_
_entity_poly.entity_id
_entity_poly.type
_entity_poly.pdbx_seq_one_letter_code
_entity_poly.pdbx_strand_id
1 'polypeptide(L)'
;MNFMVPRSLSTDQRYYGVYEALVSDVNDPANEGRVKIKMPWFDEQMETEWCRVRQFYAGNGYGAFFVPEVGDEVLIAFIQGDMRQPIILGGLYNGNDKPPSHRDD
;
A
#
# COMPACT_ATOMS: atom_id res chain seq x y z
N MET A 1 -0.84 2.69 -34.57
CA MET A 1 -0.27 2.32 -34.20
C MET A 1 0.07 1.70 -34.01
N ASN A 2 0.12 1.48 -33.60
CA ASN A 2 0.68 0.78 -33.17
C ASN A 2 0.98 0.35 -33.05
N PHE A 3 0.95 0.06 -32.74
CA PHE A 3 1.45 -0.34 -32.38
C PHE A 3 1.97 -0.77 -32.07
N MET A 4 2.14 -1.03 -32.18
CA MET A 4 2.75 -1.48 -31.56
C MET A 4 3.24 -1.69 -30.75
N VAL A 5 3.73 -2.09 -30.42
CA VAL A 5 4.03 -2.23 -29.23
C VAL A 5 3.41 -3.24 -28.45
N PRO A 6 2.95 -4.12 -28.85
CA PRO A 6 2.13 -5.05 -28.20
C PRO A 6 2.79 -5.87 -27.14
N ARG A 7 3.98 -6.28 -27.34
CA ARG A 7 4.62 -7.05 -26.36
C ARG A 7 4.87 -6.25 -25.14
N SER A 8 5.18 -5.04 -25.30
CA SER A 8 5.34 -4.20 -24.15
C SER A 8 4.03 -3.97 -23.46
N LEU A 9 2.91 -4.10 -24.13
CA LEU A 9 1.64 -3.99 -23.46
C LEU A 9 1.46 -5.09 -22.44
N SER A 10 1.85 -6.32 -22.75
CA SER A 10 1.67 -7.37 -21.79
C SER A 10 2.61 -7.22 -20.60
N THR A 11 3.80 -6.65 -20.80
CA THR A 11 4.72 -6.44 -19.70
C THR A 11 4.47 -5.13 -18.99
N ASP A 12 3.73 -4.21 -19.66
CA ASP A 12 3.44 -2.91 -19.07
C ASP A 12 2.02 -2.82 -18.60
N GLN A 13 1.49 -3.91 -18.14
CA GLN A 13 0.13 -3.89 -17.63
C GLN A 13 0.01 -2.89 -16.51
N ARG A 14 -1.09 -2.14 -16.51
CA ARG A 14 -1.32 -1.12 -15.51
C ARG A 14 -2.41 -1.54 -14.55
N TYR A 15 -2.25 -1.14 -13.32
CA TYR A 15 -3.20 -1.46 -12.26
C TYR A 15 -3.72 -0.14 -11.70
N TYR A 16 -4.82 0.32 -12.27
CA TYR A 16 -5.43 1.57 -11.82
C TYR A 16 -6.47 1.28 -10.76
N GLY A 17 -6.83 2.31 -10.00
CA GLY A 17 -7.77 2.16 -8.92
C GLY A 17 -7.07 1.84 -7.62
N VAL A 18 -7.82 1.30 -6.67
CA VAL A 18 -7.30 1.00 -5.35
C VAL A 18 -7.48 -0.47 -5.06
N TYR A 19 -6.63 -1.01 -4.22
CA TYR A 19 -6.58 -2.43 -3.93
C TYR A 19 -6.30 -2.62 -2.44
N GLU A 20 -6.51 -3.83 -1.96
CA GLU A 20 -6.25 -4.19 -0.58
C GLU A 20 -4.95 -4.96 -0.48
N ALA A 21 -4.27 -4.81 0.65
CA ALA A 21 -3.02 -5.51 0.88
C ALA A 21 -2.85 -5.72 2.37
N LEU A 22 -1.89 -6.57 2.74
CA LEU A 22 -1.56 -6.84 4.13
C LEU A 22 -0.13 -6.37 4.39
N VAL A 23 0.07 -5.73 5.52
CA VAL A 23 1.41 -5.27 5.91
C VAL A 23 2.21 -6.48 6.38
N SER A 24 3.41 -6.64 5.83
CA SER A 24 4.23 -7.79 6.15
C SER A 24 5.50 -7.43 6.92
N ASP A 25 5.99 -6.20 6.80
CA ASP A 25 7.20 -5.80 7.50
C ASP A 25 7.16 -4.29 7.72
N VAL A 26 7.50 -3.85 8.92
CA VAL A 26 7.49 -2.43 9.26
C VAL A 26 8.86 -1.94 9.70
N ASN A 27 9.87 -2.78 9.65
CA ASN A 27 11.20 -2.42 10.14
C ASN A 27 12.07 -1.87 9.02
N ASP A 28 11.69 -0.70 8.55
CA ASP A 28 12.38 -0.03 7.45
C ASP A 28 13.82 0.27 7.84
N PRO A 29 14.81 -0.29 7.15
CA PRO A 29 16.21 -0.07 7.52
C PRO A 29 16.65 1.38 7.36
N ALA A 30 15.96 2.16 6.52
CA ALA A 30 16.27 3.57 6.38
C ALA A 30 15.54 4.42 7.39
N ASN A 31 14.69 3.81 8.21
CA ASN A 31 13.94 4.51 9.25
C ASN A 31 13.11 5.65 8.68
N GLU A 32 12.47 5.40 7.54
CA GLU A 32 11.65 6.39 6.87
C GLU A 32 10.17 6.11 6.98
N GLY A 33 9.79 5.13 7.81
CA GLY A 33 8.39 4.82 8.01
C GLY A 33 7.74 4.05 6.86
N ARG A 34 8.55 3.45 6.02
CA ARG A 34 8.04 2.64 4.91
C ARG A 34 7.69 1.24 5.40
N VAL A 35 6.86 0.56 4.64
CA VAL A 35 6.44 -0.80 4.99
C VAL A 35 6.53 -1.69 3.77
N LYS A 36 6.61 -2.99 3.99
CA LYS A 36 6.44 -3.96 2.93
C LYS A 36 5.06 -4.56 3.04
N ILE A 37 4.49 -4.94 1.92
CA ILE A 37 3.15 -5.48 1.87
C ILE A 37 3.11 -6.73 1.04
N LYS A 38 2.06 -7.52 1.24
CA LYS A 38 1.73 -8.65 0.41
C LYS A 38 0.36 -8.42 -0.20
N MET A 39 0.21 -8.87 -1.43
CA MET A 39 -1.04 -8.72 -2.16
C MET A 39 -1.54 -10.12 -2.52
N PRO A 40 -2.28 -10.78 -1.60
CA PRO A 40 -2.68 -12.18 -1.84
C PRO A 40 -3.53 -12.37 -3.08
N TRP A 41 -4.30 -11.35 -3.47
CA TRP A 41 -5.11 -11.44 -4.67
C TRP A 41 -4.26 -11.54 -5.94
N PHE A 42 -2.99 -11.14 -5.86
CA PHE A 42 -2.08 -11.22 -6.99
C PHE A 42 -1.15 -12.43 -6.84
N ASP A 43 -0.47 -12.54 -5.70
CA ASP A 43 0.46 -13.64 -5.47
C ASP A 43 0.70 -13.75 -3.97
N GLU A 44 0.28 -14.85 -3.38
CA GLU A 44 0.36 -15.02 -1.93
C GLU A 44 1.79 -15.02 -1.41
N GLN A 45 2.73 -15.37 -2.26
CA GLN A 45 4.12 -15.50 -1.82
C GLN A 45 4.92 -14.23 -2.04
N MET A 46 4.42 -13.30 -2.82
CA MET A 46 5.20 -12.12 -3.16
C MET A 46 5.09 -11.05 -2.08
N GLU A 47 6.24 -10.55 -1.65
CA GLU A 47 6.29 -9.40 -0.77
C GLU A 47 6.93 -8.26 -1.55
N THR A 48 6.40 -7.05 -1.42
CA THR A 48 6.92 -5.91 -2.16
C THR A 48 8.21 -5.41 -1.54
N GLU A 49 8.84 -4.47 -2.22
CA GLU A 49 9.90 -3.68 -1.62
C GLU A 49 9.29 -2.68 -0.65
N TRP A 50 10.11 -1.84 -0.06
CA TRP A 50 9.64 -0.85 0.90
C TRP A 50 8.76 0.18 0.21
N CYS A 51 7.56 0.37 0.74
CA CYS A 51 6.55 1.25 0.16
C CYS A 51 6.32 2.44 1.06
N ARG A 52 6.12 3.60 0.45
CA ARG A 52 5.82 4.81 1.20
C ARG A 52 4.38 4.75 1.71
N VAL A 53 4.18 5.35 2.88
CA VAL A 53 2.87 5.44 3.51
C VAL A 53 2.42 6.90 3.45
N ARG A 54 1.21 7.12 2.96
CA ARG A 54 0.68 8.47 2.86
C ARG A 54 0.40 9.04 4.25
N GLN A 55 0.78 10.28 4.44
CA GLN A 55 0.50 11.01 5.67
C GLN A 55 -0.34 12.22 5.34
N PHE A 56 -1.16 12.67 6.29
CA PHE A 56 -1.95 13.87 6.05
C PHE A 56 -1.04 15.08 5.86
N TYR A 57 -0.02 15.18 6.70
CA TYR A 57 0.96 16.24 6.57
C TYR A 57 2.32 15.59 6.54
N ALA A 58 3.17 16.08 5.67
CA ALA A 58 4.51 15.54 5.54
C ALA A 58 5.47 16.70 5.58
N GLY A 59 5.83 17.11 6.76
CA GLY A 59 6.76 18.19 6.95
C GLY A 59 7.79 17.85 8.00
N ASN A 60 8.87 18.59 7.99
CA ASN A 60 9.95 18.33 8.92
C ASN A 60 9.51 18.73 10.32
N GLY A 61 9.38 17.76 11.18
CA GLY A 61 9.09 18.04 12.58
C GLY A 61 7.64 18.24 12.92
N TYR A 62 6.71 18.04 11.99
CA TYR A 62 5.31 18.18 12.30
C TYR A 62 4.47 17.30 11.40
N GLY A 63 3.20 17.15 11.76
CA GLY A 63 2.23 16.44 10.98
C GLY A 63 1.69 15.23 11.68
N ALA A 64 0.63 14.65 11.13
CA ALA A 64 0.06 13.41 11.61
C ALA A 64 0.89 12.26 11.06
N PHE A 65 1.14 11.25 11.88
CA PHE A 65 1.97 10.14 11.46
C PHE A 65 1.19 8.85 11.64
N PHE A 66 0.86 8.22 10.54
CA PHE A 66 0.16 6.94 10.53
C PHE A 66 1.18 5.82 10.36
N VAL A 67 1.21 4.90 11.30
CA VAL A 67 2.17 3.81 11.28
C VAL A 67 1.41 2.49 11.32
N PRO A 68 1.33 1.77 10.23
CA PRO A 68 0.67 0.46 10.24
C PRO A 68 1.54 -0.57 10.95
N GLU A 69 0.90 -1.67 11.35
CA GLU A 69 1.58 -2.77 12.00
C GLU A 69 1.48 -4.01 11.12
N VAL A 70 2.37 -4.94 11.35
CA VAL A 70 2.34 -6.21 10.60
C VAL A 70 0.99 -6.88 10.83
N GLY A 71 0.40 -7.33 9.74
CA GLY A 71 -0.91 -7.95 9.78
C GLY A 71 -2.05 -7.01 9.51
N ASP A 72 -1.80 -5.69 9.54
CA ASP A 72 -2.86 -4.73 9.23
C ASP A 72 -3.27 -4.84 7.78
N GLU A 73 -4.55 -4.65 7.55
CA GLU A 73 -5.08 -4.56 6.20
C GLU A 73 -5.06 -3.11 5.78
N VAL A 74 -4.53 -2.84 4.59
CA VAL A 74 -4.36 -1.46 4.12
C VAL A 74 -4.92 -1.32 2.72
N LEU A 75 -5.25 -0.08 2.38
CA LEU A 75 -5.68 0.29 1.04
C LEU A 75 -4.48 0.86 0.31
N ILE A 76 -4.26 0.42 -0.91
CA ILE A 76 -3.09 0.83 -1.68
C ILE A 76 -3.49 1.29 -3.07
N ALA A 77 -2.63 2.06 -3.69
CA ALA A 77 -2.72 2.40 -5.09
C ALA A 77 -1.32 2.32 -5.69
N PHE A 78 -1.26 2.25 -7.01
CA PHE A 78 0.01 2.18 -7.71
C PHE A 78 0.23 3.47 -8.48
N ILE A 79 1.40 4.07 -8.32
CA ILE A 79 1.70 5.32 -9.01
C ILE A 79 1.64 5.07 -10.50
N GLN A 80 0.77 5.80 -11.18
CA GLN A 80 0.56 5.64 -12.62
C GLN A 80 0.23 4.22 -13.01
N GLY A 81 -0.36 3.46 -12.07
CA GLY A 81 -0.74 2.08 -12.33
C GLY A 81 0.43 1.10 -12.35
N ASP A 82 1.61 1.53 -11.95
CA ASP A 82 2.81 0.69 -12.01
C ASP A 82 2.92 -0.13 -10.73
N MET A 83 2.78 -1.44 -10.85
CA MET A 83 2.80 -2.32 -9.69
C MET A 83 4.12 -2.28 -8.93
N ARG A 84 5.17 -1.78 -9.55
CA ARG A 84 6.46 -1.65 -8.87
C ARG A 84 6.51 -0.44 -7.94
N GLN A 85 5.48 0.40 -7.94
CA GLN A 85 5.46 1.62 -7.15
C GLN A 85 4.18 1.74 -6.34
N PRO A 86 3.96 0.84 -5.38
CA PRO A 86 2.76 0.93 -4.56
C PRO A 86 2.91 2.01 -3.50
N ILE A 87 1.78 2.63 -3.15
CA ILE A 87 1.71 3.59 -2.05
C ILE A 87 0.59 3.15 -1.14
N ILE A 88 0.84 3.16 0.15
CA ILE A 88 -0.16 2.84 1.15
C ILE A 88 -1.00 4.09 1.39
N LEU A 89 -2.29 3.99 1.16
CA LEU A 89 -3.19 5.13 1.32
C LEU A 89 -3.75 5.24 2.72
N GLY A 90 -3.90 4.13 3.41
CA GLY A 90 -4.43 4.15 4.76
C GLY A 90 -4.75 2.75 5.23
N GLY A 91 -5.18 2.64 6.47
CA GLY A 91 -5.56 1.38 7.06
C GLY A 91 -7.03 1.08 6.83
N LEU A 92 -7.36 -0.18 6.90
CA LEU A 92 -8.74 -0.64 6.79
C LEU A 92 -9.08 -1.43 8.03
N TYR A 93 -10.30 -1.25 8.53
CA TYR A 93 -10.82 -2.13 9.56
C TYR A 93 -11.45 -3.34 8.88
N ASN A 94 -11.37 -4.48 9.56
CA ASN A 94 -11.93 -5.70 8.99
C ASN A 94 -12.65 -6.47 10.11
N GLY A 95 -12.99 -7.70 9.85
CA GLY A 95 -13.74 -8.47 10.81
C GLY A 95 -13.00 -8.73 12.11
N ASN A 96 -11.67 -8.75 12.06
CA ASN A 96 -10.85 -8.99 13.24
C ASN A 96 -10.40 -7.69 13.89
N ASP A 97 -10.18 -6.64 13.10
CA ASP A 97 -9.66 -5.37 13.59
C ASP A 97 -10.74 -4.32 13.40
N LYS A 98 -11.48 -4.04 14.43
CA LYS A 98 -12.62 -3.14 14.36
C LYS A 98 -12.27 -1.80 14.95
N PRO A 99 -12.96 -0.73 14.53
CA PRO A 99 -12.71 0.57 15.11
C PRO A 99 -13.08 0.62 16.58
N PRO A 100 -12.48 1.53 17.33
CA PRO A 100 -12.87 1.70 18.73
C PRO A 100 -14.34 2.06 18.81
N SER A 101 -15.00 1.52 19.82
CA SER A 101 -16.41 1.76 19.99
C SER A 101 -16.60 2.99 20.82
N HIS A 102 -16.69 4.15 20.21
CA HIS A 102 -16.90 5.38 20.93
C HIS A 102 -18.17 6.06 20.48
N ARG A 103 -18.97 5.38 19.73
CA ARG A 103 -20.27 5.90 19.35
C ARG A 103 -21.26 4.98 19.95
N ASP A 104 -21.74 5.34 21.03
CA ASP A 104 -22.61 4.50 21.71
C ASP A 104 -23.97 4.82 21.52
N ASP A 105 -24.29 5.43 20.53
CA ASP A 105 -25.65 5.79 20.30
C ASP A 105 -26.39 4.84 19.48
#